data_3db322a37003320f0ff0b8a830ef7828
#
_entry.id   3db322a37003320f0ff0b8a830ef7828
#
_cell.length_a   1.000
_cell.length_b   1.000
_cell.length_c   1.000
_cell.angle_alpha   90.00
_cell.angle_beta   90.00
_cell.angle_gamma   90.00
#
_symmetry.space_group_name_H-M   'P 1'
#
loop_
_entity.id
_entity.type
_entity.pdbx_description
1 polymer ?
#
loop_
_entity_poly.entity_id
_entity_poly.type
_entity_poly.pdbx_seq_one_letter_code
_entity_poly.pdbx_strand_id
1 'polypeptide(L)'
;MGVHSTAIVDPNAKIGNDVTIGPFSVIEAAVSIGDRTTVGNNVTISSGTHIGKDCKIFHSASIGAIPQDLKYNNEETFLHIGDRTVIREFVSINKGTSALGKTEIGSDCLLMASVHVAHDCVVGSNVIMSNLTTLGGHVNIDDWAILSGGVLVHQFCNISKHAFIGAGALVTQDVPPFILAAGSPVEYSGINSVGLKRRGFSIDDRKELKNIYKMYFRSKNNRKENLSKIKKELASFKYTNLIVDFIEDSERGII
;
A
#
# COMPACT_ATOMS: atom_id res chain seq x y z
N MET A 1 -4.34 -6.74 -29.43
CA MET A 1 -4.58 -7.73 -28.36
C MET A 1 -3.71 -8.94 -28.61
N GLY A 2 -2.86 -9.30 -27.68
CA GLY A 2 -1.92 -10.43 -27.79
C GLY A 2 -2.20 -11.47 -26.70
N VAL A 3 -3.25 -12.29 -26.88
CA VAL A 3 -3.55 -13.40 -25.95
C VAL A 3 -2.84 -14.66 -26.46
N HIS A 4 -1.98 -15.25 -25.63
CA HIS A 4 -1.29 -16.48 -25.97
C HIS A 4 -2.29 -17.65 -26.10
N SER A 5 -2.08 -18.56 -27.04
CA SER A 5 -3.01 -19.67 -27.34
C SER A 5 -3.25 -20.65 -26.18
N THR A 6 -2.36 -20.67 -25.19
CA THR A 6 -2.50 -21.51 -23.97
C THR A 6 -3.07 -20.74 -22.78
N ALA A 7 -3.35 -19.44 -22.92
CA ALA A 7 -4.04 -18.68 -21.87
C ALA A 7 -5.53 -19.01 -21.88
N ILE A 8 -6.13 -19.09 -20.71
CA ILE A 8 -7.57 -19.27 -20.52
C ILE A 8 -8.18 -17.94 -20.13
N VAL A 9 -8.99 -17.36 -20.99
CA VAL A 9 -9.68 -16.09 -20.74
C VAL A 9 -11.18 -16.33 -20.83
N ASP A 10 -11.91 -16.09 -19.74
CA ASP A 10 -13.35 -16.22 -19.70
C ASP A 10 -14.01 -15.25 -20.71
N PRO A 11 -15.00 -15.67 -21.50
CA PRO A 11 -15.67 -14.81 -22.48
C PRO A 11 -16.39 -13.60 -21.85
N ASN A 12 -16.70 -13.63 -20.57
CA ASN A 12 -17.30 -12.49 -19.84
C ASN A 12 -16.24 -11.55 -19.24
N ALA A 13 -14.94 -11.83 -19.38
CA ALA A 13 -13.91 -10.88 -19.00
C ALA A 13 -13.85 -9.70 -19.98
N LYS A 14 -13.70 -8.49 -19.44
CA LYS A 14 -13.60 -7.26 -20.23
C LYS A 14 -12.13 -6.92 -20.43
N ILE A 15 -11.61 -7.19 -21.60
CA ILE A 15 -10.20 -6.96 -21.95
C ILE A 15 -10.08 -5.72 -22.84
N GLY A 16 -9.32 -4.73 -22.39
CA GLY A 16 -9.07 -3.48 -23.09
C GLY A 16 -8.23 -3.63 -24.36
N ASN A 17 -7.98 -2.51 -25.04
CA ASN A 17 -7.16 -2.46 -26.23
C ASN A 17 -5.68 -2.71 -25.91
N ASP A 18 -4.97 -3.38 -26.82
CA ASP A 18 -3.52 -3.63 -26.74
C ASP A 18 -3.07 -4.35 -25.45
N VAL A 19 -3.99 -5.05 -24.79
CA VAL A 19 -3.66 -5.94 -23.66
C VAL A 19 -2.93 -7.17 -24.18
N THR A 20 -1.87 -7.57 -23.49
CA THR A 20 -1.15 -8.83 -23.75
C THR A 20 -1.31 -9.78 -22.57
N ILE A 21 -1.57 -11.07 -22.85
CA ILE A 21 -1.74 -12.13 -21.84
C ILE A 21 -0.83 -13.29 -22.20
N GLY A 22 0.13 -13.58 -21.30
CA GLY A 22 1.14 -14.62 -21.49
C GLY A 22 0.61 -16.05 -21.34
N PRO A 23 1.44 -17.04 -21.66
CA PRO A 23 1.04 -18.45 -21.65
C PRO A 23 0.63 -18.93 -20.26
N PHE A 24 -0.33 -19.86 -20.23
CA PHE A 24 -0.84 -20.55 -19.04
C PHE A 24 -1.45 -19.60 -17.99
N SER A 25 -1.77 -18.37 -18.35
CA SER A 25 -2.49 -17.46 -17.46
C SER A 25 -3.99 -17.71 -17.52
N VAL A 26 -4.67 -17.51 -16.40
CA VAL A 26 -6.11 -17.72 -16.24
C VAL A 26 -6.75 -16.40 -15.84
N ILE A 27 -7.70 -15.94 -16.64
CA ILE A 27 -8.50 -14.74 -16.39
C ILE A 27 -9.95 -15.18 -16.21
N GLU A 28 -10.48 -15.05 -15.01
CA GLU A 28 -11.83 -15.51 -14.69
C GLU A 28 -12.91 -14.54 -15.17
N ALA A 29 -14.17 -14.97 -15.06
CA ALA A 29 -15.35 -14.13 -15.35
C ALA A 29 -15.37 -12.86 -14.47
N ALA A 30 -16.07 -11.81 -14.93
CA ALA A 30 -16.18 -10.53 -14.22
C ALA A 30 -14.84 -9.84 -13.87
N VAL A 31 -13.76 -10.21 -14.57
CA VAL A 31 -12.49 -9.46 -14.56
C VAL A 31 -12.55 -8.33 -15.58
N SER A 32 -11.99 -7.17 -15.24
CA SER A 32 -11.73 -6.10 -16.21
C SER A 32 -10.25 -5.71 -16.20
N ILE A 33 -9.65 -5.59 -17.39
CA ILE A 33 -8.26 -5.19 -17.60
C ILE A 33 -8.23 -4.00 -18.55
N GLY A 34 -7.68 -2.88 -18.08
CA GLY A 34 -7.56 -1.64 -18.85
C GLY A 34 -6.52 -1.73 -19.98
N ASP A 35 -6.61 -0.79 -20.90
CA ASP A 35 -5.79 -0.73 -22.12
C ASP A 35 -4.29 -0.82 -21.85
N ARG A 36 -3.54 -1.43 -22.78
CA ARG A 36 -2.06 -1.56 -22.77
C ARG A 36 -1.46 -2.25 -21.54
N THR A 37 -2.29 -2.88 -20.72
CA THR A 37 -1.81 -3.68 -19.58
C THR A 37 -1.20 -4.99 -20.10
N THR A 38 -0.10 -5.40 -19.47
CA THR A 38 0.61 -6.63 -19.79
C THR A 38 0.49 -7.62 -18.64
N VAL A 39 0.06 -8.84 -18.95
CA VAL A 39 -0.03 -9.97 -18.02
C VAL A 39 0.99 -11.01 -18.44
N GLY A 40 1.88 -11.37 -17.54
CA GLY A 40 2.93 -12.38 -17.72
C GLY A 40 2.38 -13.79 -17.89
N ASN A 41 3.24 -14.77 -17.76
CA ASN A 41 2.86 -16.19 -17.81
C ASN A 41 2.48 -16.74 -16.41
N ASN A 42 1.61 -17.76 -16.39
CA ASN A 42 1.14 -18.41 -15.14
C ASN A 42 0.52 -17.42 -14.12
N VAL A 43 -0.13 -16.37 -14.59
CA VAL A 43 -0.85 -15.42 -13.74
C VAL A 43 -2.29 -15.87 -13.60
N THR A 44 -2.83 -15.84 -12.39
CA THR A 44 -4.26 -16.01 -12.14
C THR A 44 -4.87 -14.68 -11.74
N ILE A 45 -5.92 -14.25 -12.46
CA ILE A 45 -6.72 -13.07 -12.10
C ILE A 45 -8.14 -13.54 -11.83
N SER A 46 -8.54 -13.47 -10.56
CA SER A 46 -9.80 -14.03 -10.10
C SER A 46 -10.96 -13.05 -10.26
N SER A 47 -12.15 -13.61 -10.29
CA SER A 47 -13.42 -12.88 -10.48
C SER A 47 -13.61 -11.71 -9.49
N GLY A 48 -14.15 -10.59 -9.98
CA GLY A 48 -14.34 -9.35 -9.23
C GLY A 48 -13.08 -8.46 -9.19
N THR A 49 -12.06 -8.76 -10.02
CA THR A 49 -10.84 -7.97 -10.11
C THR A 49 -10.94 -6.93 -11.24
N HIS A 50 -10.62 -5.68 -10.91
CA HIS A 50 -10.58 -4.56 -11.85
C HIS A 50 -9.16 -3.97 -11.88
N ILE A 51 -8.51 -4.04 -13.04
CA ILE A 51 -7.14 -3.56 -13.25
C ILE A 51 -7.16 -2.37 -14.21
N GLY A 52 -6.48 -1.30 -13.82
CA GLY A 52 -6.33 -0.10 -14.65
C GLY A 52 -5.51 -0.32 -15.92
N LYS A 53 -5.23 0.76 -16.63
CA LYS A 53 -4.45 0.78 -17.89
C LYS A 53 -2.95 0.86 -17.61
N ASP A 54 -2.16 0.46 -18.58
CA ASP A 54 -0.68 0.55 -18.58
C ASP A 54 -0.03 -0.20 -17.41
N CYS A 55 -0.74 -1.17 -16.81
CA CYS A 55 -0.20 -1.99 -15.72
C CYS A 55 0.74 -3.09 -16.24
N LYS A 56 1.64 -3.55 -15.38
CA LYS A 56 2.55 -4.67 -15.68
C LYS A 56 2.44 -5.72 -14.59
N ILE A 57 1.90 -6.89 -14.93
CA ILE A 57 1.76 -8.01 -14.02
C ILE A 57 2.73 -9.11 -14.45
N PHE A 58 3.68 -9.41 -13.59
CA PHE A 58 4.72 -10.39 -13.86
C PHE A 58 4.24 -11.81 -13.58
N HIS A 59 5.03 -12.78 -14.00
CA HIS A 59 4.68 -14.19 -13.94
C HIS A 59 4.35 -14.68 -12.52
N SER A 60 3.47 -15.69 -12.46
CA SER A 60 3.10 -16.39 -11.22
C SER A 60 2.47 -15.50 -10.13
N ALA A 61 1.93 -14.34 -10.49
CA ALA A 61 1.15 -13.52 -9.58
C ALA A 61 -0.27 -14.09 -9.41
N SER A 62 -0.82 -14.00 -8.20
CA SER A 62 -2.19 -14.40 -7.84
C SER A 62 -2.99 -13.16 -7.44
N ILE A 63 -3.91 -12.73 -8.29
CA ILE A 63 -4.57 -11.44 -8.19
C ILE A 63 -6.07 -11.62 -7.97
N GLY A 64 -6.59 -11.08 -6.85
CA GLY A 64 -8.01 -11.15 -6.52
C GLY A 64 -8.47 -12.49 -5.96
N ALA A 65 -7.54 -13.32 -5.46
CA ALA A 65 -7.90 -14.55 -4.77
C ALA A 65 -8.81 -14.28 -3.56
N ILE A 66 -9.60 -15.27 -3.17
CA ILE A 66 -10.47 -15.17 -1.99
C ILE A 66 -9.67 -14.83 -0.72
N PRO A 67 -10.26 -14.07 0.23
CA PRO A 67 -9.64 -13.78 1.50
C PRO A 67 -9.18 -15.02 2.27
N GLN A 68 -8.02 -14.91 2.94
CA GLN A 68 -7.55 -15.93 3.89
C GLN A 68 -8.15 -15.66 5.28
N ASP A 69 -9.46 -15.45 5.34
CA ASP A 69 -10.21 -15.18 6.56
C ASP A 69 -11.26 -16.29 6.75
N LEU A 70 -11.27 -16.94 7.91
CA LEU A 70 -12.22 -17.99 8.26
C LEU A 70 -13.67 -17.52 8.28
N LYS A 71 -13.91 -16.20 8.35
CA LYS A 71 -15.25 -15.60 8.33
C LYS A 71 -15.77 -15.38 6.92
N TYR A 72 -14.89 -15.44 5.90
CA TYR A 72 -15.30 -15.23 4.52
C TYR A 72 -16.26 -16.33 4.06
N ASN A 73 -17.42 -15.94 3.54
CA ASN A 73 -18.51 -16.84 3.17
C ASN A 73 -18.92 -16.71 1.69
N ASN A 74 -17.95 -16.52 0.80
CA ASN A 74 -18.15 -16.35 -0.65
C ASN A 74 -19.04 -15.16 -1.04
N GLU A 75 -19.06 -14.11 -0.24
CA GLU A 75 -19.72 -12.86 -0.56
C GLU A 75 -19.11 -12.19 -1.81
N GLU A 76 -19.92 -11.46 -2.55
CA GLU A 76 -19.47 -10.74 -3.74
C GLU A 76 -18.63 -9.53 -3.31
N THR A 77 -17.33 -9.62 -3.53
CA THR A 77 -16.37 -8.58 -3.16
C THR A 77 -15.32 -8.40 -4.26
N PHE A 78 -14.59 -7.30 -4.20
CA PHE A 78 -13.80 -6.81 -5.32
C PHE A 78 -12.33 -6.57 -4.94
N LEU A 79 -11.49 -6.52 -5.99
CA LEU A 79 -10.16 -5.95 -5.96
C LEU A 79 -10.05 -4.88 -7.04
N HIS A 80 -9.61 -3.67 -6.68
CA HIS A 80 -9.33 -2.60 -7.60
C HIS A 80 -7.84 -2.26 -7.63
N ILE A 81 -7.25 -2.18 -8.83
CA ILE A 81 -5.85 -1.81 -9.04
C ILE A 81 -5.83 -0.62 -10.01
N GLY A 82 -5.23 0.47 -9.59
CA GLY A 82 -5.08 1.69 -10.37
C GLY A 82 -4.10 1.56 -11.53
N ASP A 83 -4.03 2.61 -12.35
CA ASP A 83 -3.23 2.68 -13.57
C ASP A 83 -1.72 2.60 -13.31
N ARG A 84 -0.94 2.13 -14.29
CA ARG A 84 0.53 2.11 -14.31
C ARG A 84 1.19 1.41 -13.13
N THR A 85 0.43 0.62 -12.39
CA THR A 85 0.94 -0.16 -11.27
C THR A 85 1.70 -1.39 -11.78
N VAL A 86 2.85 -1.64 -11.16
CA VAL A 86 3.73 -2.76 -11.49
C VAL A 86 3.64 -3.80 -10.36
N ILE A 87 3.22 -5.00 -10.73
CA ILE A 87 3.08 -6.15 -9.84
C ILE A 87 4.09 -7.21 -10.27
N ARG A 88 5.09 -7.45 -9.43
CA ARG A 88 6.17 -8.38 -9.73
C ARG A 88 5.75 -9.82 -9.49
N GLU A 89 6.69 -10.72 -9.74
CA GLU A 89 6.50 -12.17 -9.66
C GLU A 89 6.11 -12.63 -8.25
N PHE A 90 5.24 -13.65 -8.20
CA PHE A 90 4.75 -14.28 -6.97
C PHE A 90 4.00 -13.35 -6.00
N VAL A 91 3.61 -12.16 -6.44
CA VAL A 91 2.76 -11.30 -5.63
C VAL A 91 1.39 -11.95 -5.46
N SER A 92 0.83 -11.87 -4.26
CA SER A 92 -0.53 -12.30 -3.96
C SER A 92 -1.36 -11.15 -3.39
N ILE A 93 -2.54 -10.91 -3.95
CA ILE A 93 -3.47 -9.87 -3.50
C ILE A 93 -4.84 -10.50 -3.34
N ASN A 94 -5.40 -10.45 -2.13
CA ASN A 94 -6.76 -10.91 -1.89
C ASN A 94 -7.78 -9.81 -2.20
N LYS A 95 -8.96 -10.19 -2.65
CA LYS A 95 -10.12 -9.27 -2.70
C LYS A 95 -10.65 -8.99 -1.30
N GLY A 96 -11.58 -8.04 -1.16
CA GLY A 96 -12.15 -7.68 0.13
C GLY A 96 -13.07 -8.73 0.75
N THR A 97 -13.52 -8.45 1.97
CA THR A 97 -14.62 -9.16 2.64
C THR A 97 -15.86 -8.28 2.66
N SER A 98 -16.96 -8.74 3.28
CA SER A 98 -18.16 -7.92 3.50
C SER A 98 -17.90 -6.66 4.36
N ALA A 99 -16.78 -6.57 5.05
CA ALA A 99 -16.45 -5.44 5.92
C ALA A 99 -16.25 -4.14 5.11
N LEU A 100 -15.44 -4.17 4.04
CA LEU A 100 -15.25 -3.04 3.13
C LEU A 100 -15.74 -3.32 1.70
N GLY A 101 -16.06 -4.55 1.38
CA GLY A 101 -16.49 -4.98 0.04
C GLY A 101 -15.37 -5.03 -1.00
N LYS A 102 -14.20 -4.51 -0.70
CA LYS A 102 -13.08 -4.43 -1.65
C LYS A 102 -11.72 -4.28 -0.98
N THR A 103 -10.68 -4.69 -1.72
CA THR A 103 -9.28 -4.28 -1.52
C THR A 103 -8.90 -3.29 -2.62
N GLU A 104 -8.13 -2.28 -2.30
CA GLU A 104 -7.72 -1.23 -3.25
C GLU A 104 -6.22 -1.04 -3.31
N ILE A 105 -5.67 -0.97 -4.53
CA ILE A 105 -4.29 -0.56 -4.81
C ILE A 105 -4.35 0.65 -5.74
N GLY A 106 -3.71 1.74 -5.35
CA GLY A 106 -3.64 2.97 -6.15
C GLY A 106 -2.83 2.85 -7.44
N SER A 107 -2.66 3.97 -8.11
CA SER A 107 -1.89 4.08 -9.35
C SER A 107 -0.40 4.28 -9.09
N ASP A 108 0.43 3.98 -10.10
CA ASP A 108 1.88 4.22 -10.07
C ASP A 108 2.61 3.48 -8.92
N CYS A 109 2.04 2.38 -8.44
CA CYS A 109 2.63 1.57 -7.37
C CYS A 109 3.63 0.55 -7.90
N LEU A 110 4.56 0.13 -7.04
CA LEU A 110 5.47 -0.97 -7.30
C LEU A 110 5.37 -1.99 -6.16
N LEU A 111 4.80 -3.15 -6.47
CA LEU A 111 4.77 -4.30 -5.59
C LEU A 111 5.85 -5.28 -6.07
N MET A 112 6.96 -5.37 -5.33
CA MET A 112 8.08 -6.24 -5.71
C MET A 112 7.79 -7.71 -5.41
N ALA A 113 8.72 -8.59 -5.76
CA ALA A 113 8.52 -10.02 -5.71
C ALA A 113 8.04 -10.52 -4.33
N SER A 114 7.07 -11.44 -4.37
CA SER A 114 6.52 -12.10 -3.18
C SER A 114 5.88 -11.15 -2.15
N VAL A 115 5.42 -9.97 -2.56
CA VAL A 115 4.59 -9.10 -1.72
C VAL A 115 3.22 -9.76 -1.52
N HIS A 116 2.70 -9.69 -0.30
CA HIS A 116 1.33 -10.10 0.02
C HIS A 116 0.49 -8.93 0.49
N VAL A 117 -0.71 -8.78 -0.08
CA VAL A 117 -1.74 -7.83 0.37
C VAL A 117 -2.98 -8.61 0.74
N ALA A 118 -3.33 -8.64 2.02
CA ALA A 118 -4.54 -9.29 2.49
C ALA A 118 -5.81 -8.48 2.14
N HIS A 119 -6.95 -9.03 2.50
CA HIS A 119 -8.29 -8.47 2.24
C HIS A 119 -8.49 -7.09 2.91
N ASP A 120 -9.36 -6.29 2.32
CA ASP A 120 -9.79 -4.99 2.86
C ASP A 120 -8.65 -3.97 3.09
N CYS A 121 -7.49 -4.21 2.49
CA CYS A 121 -6.42 -3.22 2.49
C CYS A 121 -6.71 -2.08 1.52
N VAL A 122 -6.31 -0.86 1.91
CA VAL A 122 -6.32 0.31 1.04
C VAL A 122 -4.90 0.82 0.89
N VAL A 123 -4.37 0.73 -0.32
CA VAL A 123 -3.02 1.20 -0.66
C VAL A 123 -3.15 2.38 -1.61
N GLY A 124 -2.65 3.53 -1.20
CA GLY A 124 -2.62 4.77 -1.99
C GLY A 124 -1.75 4.68 -3.24
N SER A 125 -1.56 5.79 -3.90
CA SER A 125 -0.77 5.88 -5.13
C SER A 125 0.71 6.12 -4.86
N ASN A 126 1.58 5.75 -5.81
CA ASN A 126 3.04 5.90 -5.72
C ASN A 126 3.67 5.14 -4.54
N VAL A 127 3.02 4.12 -4.04
CA VAL A 127 3.52 3.27 -2.96
C VAL A 127 4.53 2.25 -3.50
N ILE A 128 5.61 2.04 -2.76
CA ILE A 128 6.60 1.00 -3.06
C ILE A 128 6.60 -0.01 -1.92
N MET A 129 6.30 -1.26 -2.24
CA MET A 129 6.48 -2.40 -1.33
C MET A 129 7.60 -3.29 -1.89
N SER A 130 8.71 -3.36 -1.14
CA SER A 130 9.84 -4.19 -1.55
C SER A 130 9.58 -5.67 -1.26
N ASN A 131 10.45 -6.53 -1.74
CA ASN A 131 10.31 -8.00 -1.68
C ASN A 131 9.89 -8.50 -0.29
N LEU A 132 8.95 -9.45 -0.26
CA LEU A 132 8.48 -10.13 0.95
C LEU A 132 7.74 -9.21 1.95
N THR A 133 7.36 -8.00 1.55
CA THR A 133 6.46 -7.17 2.37
C THR A 133 5.10 -7.85 2.49
N THR A 134 4.58 -7.94 3.71
CA THR A 134 3.30 -8.60 3.98
C THR A 134 2.38 -7.67 4.76
N LEU A 135 1.18 -7.46 4.24
CA LEU A 135 0.12 -6.71 4.92
C LEU A 135 -0.93 -7.67 5.45
N GLY A 136 -1.25 -7.56 6.74
CA GLY A 136 -2.46 -8.14 7.32
C GLY A 136 -3.73 -7.46 6.81
N GLY A 137 -4.90 -8.01 7.10
CA GLY A 137 -6.17 -7.42 6.66
C GLY A 137 -6.41 -6.00 7.21
N HIS A 138 -7.16 -5.18 6.45
CA HIS A 138 -7.56 -3.81 6.85
C HIS A 138 -6.39 -2.85 7.08
N VAL A 139 -5.24 -3.07 6.47
CA VAL A 139 -4.11 -2.14 6.52
C VAL A 139 -4.35 -1.00 5.54
N ASN A 140 -4.15 0.24 6.01
CA ASN A 140 -4.16 1.42 5.17
C ASN A 140 -2.74 1.95 4.96
N ILE A 141 -2.37 2.18 3.71
CA ILE A 141 -1.09 2.79 3.33
C ILE A 141 -1.37 4.00 2.46
N ASP A 142 -1.00 5.17 2.93
CA ASP A 142 -1.17 6.40 2.17
C ASP A 142 -0.13 6.57 1.05
N ASP A 143 -0.39 7.56 0.19
CA ASP A 143 0.44 7.88 -0.96
C ASP A 143 1.92 8.07 -0.62
N TRP A 144 2.78 7.62 -1.52
CA TRP A 144 4.22 7.81 -1.44
C TRP A 144 4.91 7.09 -0.28
N ALA A 145 4.23 6.24 0.46
CA ALA A 145 4.88 5.40 1.46
C ALA A 145 5.80 4.37 0.81
N ILE A 146 6.89 4.03 1.49
CA ILE A 146 7.84 3.01 1.05
C ILE A 146 8.03 2.00 2.18
N LEU A 147 7.76 0.74 1.89
CA LEU A 147 8.02 -0.37 2.78
C LEU A 147 9.19 -1.18 2.22
N SER A 148 10.28 -1.25 2.96
CA SER A 148 11.47 -1.99 2.55
C SER A 148 11.27 -3.50 2.65
N GLY A 149 12.24 -4.28 2.18
CA GLY A 149 12.12 -5.74 2.12
C GLY A 149 11.84 -6.41 3.48
N GLY A 150 10.93 -7.39 3.47
CA GLY A 150 10.59 -8.17 4.66
C GLY A 150 9.82 -7.41 5.75
N VAL A 151 9.21 -6.28 5.43
CA VAL A 151 8.33 -5.56 6.37
C VAL A 151 7.04 -6.35 6.58
N LEU A 152 6.69 -6.56 7.84
CA LEU A 152 5.42 -7.19 8.26
C LEU A 152 4.53 -6.14 8.92
N VAL A 153 3.31 -5.97 8.42
CA VAL A 153 2.35 -5.00 8.93
C VAL A 153 1.16 -5.74 9.53
N HIS A 154 0.93 -5.53 10.83
CA HIS A 154 -0.21 -6.12 11.53
C HIS A 154 -1.53 -5.52 11.02
N GLN A 155 -2.59 -6.33 11.04
CA GLN A 155 -3.93 -5.90 10.63
C GLN A 155 -4.38 -4.59 11.33
N PHE A 156 -5.15 -3.78 10.61
CA PHE A 156 -5.69 -2.49 11.08
C PHE A 156 -4.65 -1.39 11.34
N CYS A 157 -3.40 -1.57 10.96
CA CYS A 157 -2.41 -0.50 11.05
C CYS A 157 -2.54 0.49 9.89
N ASN A 158 -2.25 1.77 10.19
CA ASN A 158 -2.21 2.85 9.22
C ASN A 158 -0.77 3.33 9.03
N ILE A 159 -0.30 3.38 7.79
CA ILE A 159 1.01 3.94 7.42
C ILE A 159 0.78 5.17 6.56
N SER A 160 1.08 6.34 7.12
CA SER A 160 0.70 7.59 6.47
C SER A 160 1.71 8.06 5.41
N LYS A 161 1.33 9.16 4.74
CA LYS A 161 2.00 9.70 3.55
C LYS A 161 3.49 9.89 3.72
N HIS A 162 4.24 9.49 2.67
CA HIS A 162 5.69 9.66 2.63
C HIS A 162 6.48 8.96 3.75
N ALA A 163 5.86 8.10 4.53
CA ALA A 163 6.58 7.27 5.51
C ALA A 163 7.55 6.31 4.80
N PHE A 164 8.66 6.02 5.45
CA PHE A 164 9.62 5.01 5.01
C PHE A 164 9.82 4.01 6.13
N ILE A 165 9.50 2.74 5.84
CA ILE A 165 9.67 1.65 6.80
C ILE A 165 10.93 0.86 6.44
N GLY A 166 11.85 0.77 7.38
CA GLY A 166 13.11 0.05 7.24
C GLY A 166 12.92 -1.46 7.05
N ALA A 167 13.90 -2.11 6.43
CA ALA A 167 13.83 -3.54 6.13
C ALA A 167 13.68 -4.40 7.40
N GLY A 168 12.88 -5.48 7.31
CA GLY A 168 12.63 -6.42 8.41
C GLY A 168 11.83 -5.85 9.58
N ALA A 169 11.25 -4.67 9.45
CA ALA A 169 10.45 -4.07 10.52
C ALA A 169 9.13 -4.80 10.75
N LEU A 170 8.75 -4.94 12.03
CA LEU A 170 7.44 -5.40 12.46
C LEU A 170 6.60 -4.20 12.89
N VAL A 171 5.59 -3.85 12.08
CA VAL A 171 4.68 -2.73 12.32
C VAL A 171 3.42 -3.23 13.02
N THR A 172 3.24 -2.85 14.28
CA THR A 172 2.07 -3.23 15.11
C THR A 172 1.22 -2.04 15.53
N GLN A 173 1.69 -0.83 15.25
CA GLN A 173 1.04 0.44 15.58
C GLN A 173 1.09 1.38 14.36
N ASP A 174 0.34 2.48 14.40
CA ASP A 174 0.25 3.42 13.32
C ASP A 174 1.54 4.22 13.12
N VAL A 175 1.88 4.45 11.86
CA VAL A 175 3.11 5.15 11.47
C VAL A 175 2.77 6.52 10.90
N PRO A 176 3.14 7.62 11.59
CA PRO A 176 2.81 8.98 11.15
C PRO A 176 3.50 9.37 9.83
N PRO A 177 3.00 10.44 9.17
CA PRO A 177 3.52 10.86 7.88
C PRO A 177 4.97 11.35 7.93
N PHE A 178 5.69 11.25 6.82
CA PHE A 178 7.04 11.79 6.57
C PHE A 178 8.19 11.16 7.37
N ILE A 179 7.94 10.20 8.24
CA ILE A 179 8.99 9.63 9.08
C ILE A 179 9.74 8.49 8.42
N LEU A 180 10.93 8.23 8.95
CA LEU A 180 11.66 6.98 8.86
C LEU A 180 11.40 6.20 10.14
N ALA A 181 10.85 5.00 9.99
CA ALA A 181 10.62 4.06 11.08
C ALA A 181 11.38 2.76 10.80
N ALA A 182 12.01 2.17 11.80
CA ALA A 182 12.81 0.95 11.64
C ALA A 182 12.85 0.14 12.95
N GLY A 183 13.22 -1.13 12.84
CA GLY A 183 13.35 -2.01 14.01
C GLY A 183 12.24 -3.05 14.12
N SER A 184 12.38 -3.93 15.12
CA SER A 184 11.38 -4.96 15.45
C SER A 184 11.32 -5.11 16.98
N PRO A 185 10.30 -4.52 17.62
CA PRO A 185 9.22 -3.71 17.05
C PRO A 185 9.72 -2.44 16.34
N VAL A 186 8.88 -1.88 15.46
CA VAL A 186 9.22 -0.66 14.72
C VAL A 186 9.21 0.56 15.64
N GLU A 187 10.19 1.45 15.47
CA GLU A 187 10.32 2.69 16.23
C GLU A 187 10.68 3.89 15.32
N TYR A 188 10.41 5.09 15.82
CA TYR A 188 10.79 6.32 15.15
C TYR A 188 12.32 6.48 15.05
N SER A 189 12.85 6.53 13.85
CA SER A 189 14.29 6.70 13.55
C SER A 189 14.65 8.06 12.94
N GLY A 190 13.67 8.92 12.71
CA GLY A 190 13.85 10.25 12.13
C GLY A 190 12.80 10.57 11.07
N ILE A 191 13.07 11.58 10.23
CA ILE A 191 12.23 11.85 9.05
C ILE A 191 12.79 11.14 7.82
N ASN A 192 11.94 10.82 6.85
CA ASN A 192 12.32 10.28 5.54
C ASN A 192 13.04 11.35 4.68
N SER A 193 14.17 11.86 5.18
CA SER A 193 14.86 13.02 4.60
C SER A 193 15.24 12.84 3.13
N VAL A 194 15.67 11.64 2.73
CA VAL A 194 16.07 11.33 1.35
C VAL A 194 14.85 11.29 0.43
N GLY A 195 13.80 10.59 0.82
CA GLY A 195 12.56 10.51 0.04
C GLY A 195 11.91 11.88 -0.13
N LEU A 196 11.82 12.65 0.94
CA LEU A 196 11.26 14.00 0.92
C LEU A 196 12.07 14.94 0.00
N LYS A 197 13.43 14.90 0.08
CA LYS A 197 14.29 15.67 -0.84
C LYS A 197 14.04 15.31 -2.30
N ARG A 198 13.97 14.02 -2.63
CA ARG A 198 13.72 13.55 -4.00
C ARG A 198 12.36 13.98 -4.55
N ARG A 199 11.39 14.21 -3.67
CA ARG A 199 10.02 14.67 -3.99
C ARG A 199 9.84 16.19 -3.90
N GLY A 200 10.94 16.96 -3.83
CA GLY A 200 10.93 18.41 -3.91
C GLY A 200 10.58 19.16 -2.61
N PHE A 201 10.53 18.47 -1.47
CA PHE A 201 10.36 19.14 -0.18
C PHE A 201 11.56 20.05 0.09
N SER A 202 11.31 21.33 0.42
CA SER A 202 12.34 22.32 0.71
C SER A 202 13.21 21.91 1.91
N ILE A 203 14.35 22.60 2.07
CA ILE A 203 15.18 22.42 3.27
C ILE A 203 14.41 22.84 4.51
N ASP A 204 13.65 23.93 4.41
CA ASP A 204 12.86 24.46 5.54
C ASP A 204 11.70 23.53 5.91
N ASP A 205 10.96 22.99 4.92
CA ASP A 205 9.94 21.97 5.18
C ASP A 205 10.53 20.80 5.97
N ARG A 206 11.66 20.24 5.51
CA ARG A 206 12.28 19.11 6.18
C ARG A 206 12.85 19.44 7.55
N LYS A 207 13.32 20.66 7.75
CA LYS A 207 13.77 21.14 9.06
C LYS A 207 12.60 21.22 10.03
N GLU A 208 11.47 21.77 9.58
CA GLU A 208 10.28 21.93 10.42
C GLU A 208 9.63 20.57 10.74
N LEU A 209 9.51 19.67 9.77
CA LEU A 209 9.08 18.29 10.02
C LEU A 209 9.96 17.58 11.07
N LYS A 210 11.29 17.76 10.98
CA LYS A 210 12.22 17.20 11.99
C LYS A 210 12.00 17.83 13.37
N ASN A 211 11.70 19.12 13.44
CA ASN A 211 11.40 19.83 14.67
C ASN A 211 10.11 19.29 15.34
N ILE A 212 9.02 19.15 14.58
CA ILE A 212 7.76 18.57 15.04
C ILE A 212 8.00 17.19 15.67
N TYR A 213 8.65 16.28 14.95
CA TYR A 213 8.86 14.92 15.43
C TYR A 213 9.88 14.81 16.56
N LYS A 214 10.85 15.74 16.64
CA LYS A 214 11.71 15.87 17.82
C LYS A 214 10.91 16.29 19.05
N MET A 215 9.97 17.22 18.89
CA MET A 215 9.08 17.61 19.99
C MET A 215 8.19 16.47 20.41
N TYR A 216 7.60 15.74 19.45
CA TYR A 216 6.65 14.66 19.75
C TYR A 216 7.31 13.44 20.40
N PHE A 217 8.41 12.92 19.84
CA PHE A 217 9.04 11.67 20.27
C PHE A 217 10.17 11.82 21.29
N ARG A 218 10.86 12.97 21.35
CA ARG A 218 12.10 13.12 22.13
C ARG A 218 12.02 14.17 23.24
N SER A 219 10.89 14.81 23.43
CA SER A 219 10.69 15.71 24.56
C SER A 219 10.48 14.95 25.87
N LYS A 220 10.81 15.58 27.00
CA LYS A 220 10.62 15.02 28.35
C LYS A 220 9.15 14.99 28.78
N ASN A 221 8.29 15.80 28.15
CA ASN A 221 6.87 15.84 28.46
C ASN A 221 6.16 14.60 27.87
N ASN A 222 4.95 14.32 28.31
CA ASN A 222 4.16 13.25 27.72
C ASN A 222 3.71 13.61 26.27
N ARG A 223 3.41 12.59 25.47
CA ARG A 223 3.06 12.77 24.05
C ARG A 223 1.83 13.68 23.83
N LYS A 224 0.85 13.66 24.75
CA LYS A 224 -0.36 14.50 24.66
C LYS A 224 -0.06 15.97 24.87
N GLU A 225 0.78 16.30 25.84
CA GLU A 225 1.26 17.68 26.07
C GLU A 225 2.08 18.19 24.89
N ASN A 226 2.98 17.33 24.36
CA ASN A 226 3.78 17.64 23.19
C ASN A 226 2.91 17.95 21.97
N LEU A 227 1.86 17.14 21.74
CA LEU A 227 0.94 17.37 20.63
C LEU A 227 0.18 18.69 20.76
N SER A 228 -0.30 19.03 21.98
CA SER A 228 -0.95 20.30 22.27
C SER A 228 -0.02 21.48 22.02
N LYS A 229 1.27 21.35 22.36
CA LYS A 229 2.28 22.36 22.10
C LYS A 229 2.56 22.53 20.60
N ILE A 230 2.69 21.43 19.87
CA ILE A 230 2.83 21.43 18.41
C ILE A 230 1.67 22.18 17.74
N LYS A 231 0.43 21.86 18.14
CA LYS A 231 -0.77 22.56 17.65
C LYS A 231 -0.70 24.07 17.84
N LYS A 232 -0.20 24.53 18.98
CA LYS A 232 -0.15 25.95 19.33
C LYS A 232 1.02 26.69 18.66
N GLU A 233 2.21 26.12 18.71
CA GLU A 233 3.45 26.79 18.29
C GLU A 233 3.72 26.66 16.79
N LEU A 234 3.25 25.59 16.15
CA LEU A 234 3.54 25.28 14.75
C LEU A 234 2.28 25.25 13.88
N ALA A 235 1.20 25.88 14.32
CA ALA A 235 -0.08 25.94 13.61
C ALA A 235 0.03 26.47 12.16
N SER A 236 0.97 27.38 11.91
CA SER A 236 1.17 27.98 10.58
C SER A 236 1.93 27.11 9.58
N PHE A 237 2.56 26.04 10.04
CA PHE A 237 3.26 25.13 9.14
C PHE A 237 2.27 24.22 8.40
N LYS A 238 2.36 24.21 7.08
CA LYS A 238 1.35 23.58 6.19
C LYS A 238 1.07 22.09 6.42
N TYR A 239 1.97 21.37 7.10
CA TYR A 239 1.80 19.93 7.38
C TYR A 239 1.42 19.62 8.83
N THR A 240 1.29 20.65 9.69
CA THR A 240 1.00 20.44 11.11
C THR A 240 -0.34 19.74 11.31
N ASN A 241 -1.40 20.20 10.65
CA ASN A 241 -2.72 19.58 10.78
C ASN A 241 -2.70 18.11 10.34
N LEU A 242 -2.10 17.81 9.18
CA LEU A 242 -2.00 16.42 8.70
C LEU A 242 -1.32 15.50 9.74
N ILE A 243 -0.27 15.98 10.40
CA ILE A 243 0.45 15.18 11.42
C ILE A 243 -0.39 15.03 12.68
N VAL A 244 -1.00 16.13 13.11
CA VAL A 244 -1.78 16.16 14.35
C VAL A 244 -3.04 15.30 14.21
N ASP A 245 -3.81 15.49 13.13
CA ASP A 245 -5.05 14.75 12.88
C ASP A 245 -4.76 13.24 12.81
N PHE A 246 -3.71 12.83 12.08
CA PHE A 246 -3.30 11.42 12.04
C PHE A 246 -2.99 10.84 13.42
N ILE A 247 -2.30 11.62 14.27
CA ILE A 247 -1.93 11.15 15.63
C ILE A 247 -3.16 11.07 16.54
N GLU A 248 -4.10 12.00 16.42
CA GLU A 248 -5.33 12.02 17.24
C GLU A 248 -6.33 10.94 16.83
N ASP A 249 -6.43 10.68 15.53
CA ASP A 249 -7.35 9.68 14.97
C ASP A 249 -6.83 8.24 15.10
N SER A 250 -5.60 8.05 15.56
CA SER A 250 -5.00 6.72 15.67
C SER A 250 -5.66 5.88 16.77
N GLU A 251 -6.30 4.79 16.36
CA GLU A 251 -6.90 3.80 17.26
C GLU A 251 -5.89 2.75 17.75
N ARG A 252 -4.86 2.45 16.93
CA ARG A 252 -3.81 1.47 17.27
C ARG A 252 -2.69 2.03 18.12
N GLY A 253 -2.68 3.35 18.33
CA GLY A 253 -1.57 4.06 18.95
C GLY A 253 -0.41 4.28 17.97
N ILE A 254 0.46 5.22 18.30
CA ILE A 254 1.61 5.64 17.48
C ILE A 254 2.88 4.92 17.95
N ILE A 255 3.67 4.43 17.03
CA ILE A 255 4.97 3.78 17.23
C ILE A 255 5.89 4.55 18.17
#